data_8308b086e9b2e86f297d9ae23403316a
#
_entry.id   8308b086e9b2e86f297d9ae23403316a
#
_cell.length_a   1.000
_cell.length_b   1.000
_cell.length_c   1.000
_cell.angle_alpha   90.00
_cell.angle_beta   90.00
_cell.angle_gamma   90.00
#
_symmetry.space_group_name_H-M   'P 1'
#
loop_
_entity.id
_entity.type
_entity.pdbx_description
1 polymer ?
#
loop_
_entity_poly.entity_id
_entity_poly.type
_entity_poly.pdbx_seq_one_letter_code
_entity_poly.pdbx_strand_id
1 'polypeptide(L)'
;MSCSISAAYRSVISISCCSCSRSSCSGPAAFLQCRLDATDGGNRDAMDFYLGLIQIIGVHTLLGLSAYCVLLTGQVSLAQAGFFAIGAYVAGMLTVLAQWPLIAALGASAVVTGAVACAIGFPALRVKGLMLVVATVAFGEAVRLFFFNFTYQIQAGNLHLGPHGAEGFRQIRYFPQNGWSTFDVMLFIWVVVALVMAGLWWLDRSRVGTVLRAVGEDELAAQSSGINTTVVKVSAMTIGGVIAGIGGGIFAHYTTHIEHAQFGVVLATFAIAYPILGGLSNVFGTLLAVIFIQGFLIEGLRFMGDWRNLLFGGLIVLAMNIRPRGLLDAGAMQALSRLFFSNKERSGA
;
A
#
# COMPACT_ATOMS: atom_id res chain seq x y z
N MET A 1 -31.40 -1.29 12.89
CA MET A 1 -30.48 -0.14 12.73
C MET A 1 -29.83 -0.07 11.35
N SER A 2 -30.45 -0.61 10.30
CA SER A 2 -29.89 -0.71 8.93
C SER A 2 -30.57 0.21 7.91
N CYS A 3 -31.37 1.19 8.34
CA CYS A 3 -32.13 2.05 7.43
C CYS A 3 -31.62 3.51 7.35
N SER A 4 -30.61 3.90 8.16
CA SER A 4 -30.16 5.30 8.25
C SER A 4 -28.99 5.64 7.31
N ILE A 5 -28.26 4.64 6.78
CA ILE A 5 -27.09 4.89 5.92
C ILE A 5 -27.51 5.15 4.45
N SER A 6 -28.63 4.60 4.00
CA SER A 6 -29.16 4.83 2.65
C SER A 6 -29.78 6.23 2.45
N ALA A 7 -30.20 6.88 3.54
CA ALA A 7 -30.79 8.22 3.48
C ALA A 7 -29.71 9.33 3.38
N ALA A 8 -28.54 9.12 4.00
CA ALA A 8 -27.45 10.09 3.96
C ALA A 8 -26.80 10.19 2.56
N TYR A 9 -26.76 9.10 1.81
CA TYR A 9 -26.19 9.09 0.46
C TYR A 9 -27.13 9.74 -0.59
N ARG A 10 -28.47 9.70 -0.37
CA ARG A 10 -29.44 10.41 -1.21
C ARG A 10 -29.49 11.91 -0.94
N SER A 11 -29.12 12.35 0.26
CA SER A 11 -29.15 13.78 0.62
C SER A 11 -27.96 14.55 0.02
N VAL A 12 -26.81 13.91 -0.19
CA VAL A 12 -25.63 14.56 -0.80
C VAL A 12 -25.84 14.83 -2.29
N ILE A 13 -26.50 13.92 -3.02
CA ILE A 13 -26.86 14.13 -4.44
C ILE A 13 -27.97 15.18 -4.59
N SER A 14 -28.86 15.29 -3.60
CA SER A 14 -29.96 16.27 -3.59
C SER A 14 -29.51 17.70 -3.25
N ILE A 15 -28.41 17.87 -2.51
CA ILE A 15 -27.96 19.21 -2.06
C ILE A 15 -27.17 19.94 -3.17
N SER A 16 -26.49 19.25 -4.07
CA SER A 16 -25.82 19.89 -5.22
C SER A 16 -26.81 20.44 -6.25
N CYS A 17 -28.02 19.91 -6.32
CA CYS A 17 -29.06 20.41 -7.26
C CYS A 17 -29.92 21.55 -6.68
N CYS A 18 -29.83 21.84 -5.37
CA CYS A 18 -30.70 22.81 -4.69
C CYS A 18 -30.09 24.21 -4.55
N SER A 19 -28.88 24.45 -5.06
CA SER A 19 -28.25 25.79 -5.06
C SER A 19 -28.67 26.66 -6.26
N CYS A 20 -29.49 26.14 -7.16
CA CYS A 20 -30.09 26.96 -8.21
C CYS A 20 -31.28 27.71 -7.62
N SER A 21 -31.07 28.99 -7.33
CA SER A 21 -32.10 29.97 -6.87
C SER A 21 -33.37 29.83 -7.72
N ARG A 22 -34.53 29.71 -7.04
CA ARG A 22 -35.89 29.46 -7.54
C ARG A 22 -36.42 30.51 -8.56
N SER A 23 -35.62 31.42 -9.06
CA SER A 23 -36.08 32.57 -9.85
C SER A 23 -35.62 32.61 -11.32
N SER A 24 -34.92 31.64 -11.85
CA SER A 24 -34.36 31.74 -13.23
C SER A 24 -34.43 30.49 -14.11
N CYS A 25 -35.15 29.45 -13.76
CA CYS A 25 -35.25 28.21 -14.59
C CYS A 25 -36.62 28.14 -15.30
N SER A 26 -36.91 29.04 -16.27
CA SER A 26 -38.09 28.95 -17.10
C SER A 26 -37.76 28.91 -18.59
N GLY A 27 -37.03 27.86 -19.03
CA GLY A 27 -36.83 27.65 -20.46
C GLY A 27 -36.34 26.21 -20.77
N PRO A 28 -36.74 25.64 -21.91
CA PRO A 28 -36.32 24.28 -22.31
C PRO A 28 -34.81 24.13 -22.44
N ALA A 29 -34.07 25.19 -22.72
CA ALA A 29 -32.60 25.21 -22.79
C ALA A 29 -31.94 25.00 -21.40
N ALA A 30 -32.51 25.55 -20.32
CA ALA A 30 -32.02 25.38 -18.96
C ALA A 30 -32.19 23.93 -18.46
N PHE A 31 -33.26 23.26 -18.91
CA PHE A 31 -33.49 21.84 -18.59
C PHE A 31 -32.53 20.92 -19.31
N LEU A 32 -32.18 21.24 -20.57
CA LEU A 32 -31.15 20.51 -21.31
C LEU A 32 -29.74 20.72 -20.69
N GLN A 33 -29.45 21.96 -20.26
CA GLN A 33 -28.15 22.27 -19.61
C GLN A 33 -28.01 21.55 -18.26
N CYS A 34 -29.07 21.52 -17.44
CA CYS A 34 -29.09 20.78 -16.18
C CYS A 34 -28.96 19.26 -16.39
N ARG A 35 -29.46 18.74 -17.51
CA ARG A 35 -29.33 17.32 -17.88
C ARG A 35 -27.92 16.99 -18.39
N LEU A 36 -27.30 17.91 -19.13
CA LEU A 36 -25.91 17.76 -19.60
C LEU A 36 -24.92 17.87 -18.43
N ASP A 37 -25.14 18.82 -17.51
CA ASP A 37 -24.31 18.97 -16.31
C ASP A 37 -24.45 17.75 -15.36
N ALA A 38 -25.64 17.16 -15.26
CA ALA A 38 -25.87 15.95 -14.47
C ALA A 38 -25.21 14.70 -15.08
N THR A 39 -25.13 14.59 -16.42
CA THR A 39 -24.43 13.49 -17.11
C THR A 39 -22.92 13.68 -17.10
N ASP A 40 -22.43 14.92 -17.18
CA ASP A 40 -21.00 15.23 -17.14
C ASP A 40 -20.46 15.09 -15.69
N GLY A 41 -21.24 15.46 -14.67
CA GLY A 41 -20.95 15.22 -13.26
C GLY A 41 -20.84 13.73 -12.94
N GLY A 42 -21.81 12.92 -13.37
CA GLY A 42 -21.79 11.47 -13.13
C GLY A 42 -20.61 10.75 -13.82
N ASN A 43 -20.14 11.26 -14.96
CA ASN A 43 -18.97 10.69 -15.64
C ASN A 43 -17.64 11.10 -14.98
N ARG A 44 -17.56 12.31 -14.44
CA ARG A 44 -16.41 12.78 -13.65
C ARG A 44 -16.30 12.03 -12.34
N ASP A 45 -17.39 11.86 -11.61
CA ASP A 45 -17.44 11.12 -10.35
C ASP A 45 -17.03 9.66 -10.55
N ALA A 46 -17.46 9.03 -11.64
CA ALA A 46 -17.03 7.68 -11.99
C ALA A 46 -15.53 7.62 -12.33
N MET A 47 -15.00 8.59 -13.05
CA MET A 47 -13.59 8.66 -13.39
C MET A 47 -12.72 8.86 -12.14
N ASP A 48 -13.10 9.75 -11.24
CA ASP A 48 -12.40 9.99 -9.98
C ASP A 48 -12.41 8.77 -9.06
N PHE A 49 -13.49 8.00 -9.07
CA PHE A 49 -13.56 6.72 -8.36
C PHE A 49 -12.55 5.69 -8.90
N TYR A 50 -12.47 5.50 -10.23
CA TYR A 50 -11.50 4.57 -10.81
C TYR A 50 -10.05 5.05 -10.60
N LEU A 51 -9.80 6.35 -10.68
CA LEU A 51 -8.49 6.92 -10.38
C LEU A 51 -8.09 6.66 -8.93
N GLY A 52 -9.02 6.83 -7.98
CA GLY A 52 -8.80 6.50 -6.56
C GLY A 52 -8.50 5.01 -6.34
N LEU A 53 -9.21 4.13 -7.05
CA LEU A 53 -8.94 2.69 -7.00
C LEU A 53 -7.51 2.36 -7.49
N ILE A 54 -7.10 2.95 -8.59
CA ILE A 54 -5.76 2.75 -9.16
C ILE A 54 -4.68 3.29 -8.20
N GLN A 55 -4.93 4.40 -7.52
CA GLN A 55 -4.03 4.99 -6.53
C GLN A 55 -3.84 4.06 -5.32
N ILE A 56 -4.93 3.51 -4.76
CA ILE A 56 -4.85 2.62 -3.61
C ILE A 56 -4.14 1.30 -3.96
N ILE A 57 -4.34 0.78 -5.17
CA ILE A 57 -3.59 -0.37 -5.69
C ILE A 57 -2.09 -0.07 -5.71
N GLY A 58 -1.68 1.10 -6.19
CA GLY A 58 -0.28 1.53 -6.19
C GLY A 58 0.34 1.56 -4.79
N VAL A 59 -0.37 2.14 -3.83
CA VAL A 59 0.10 2.23 -2.44
C VAL A 59 0.21 0.84 -1.79
N HIS A 60 -0.78 -0.03 -1.97
CA HIS A 60 -0.72 -1.41 -1.48
C HIS A 60 0.35 -2.25 -2.19
N THR A 61 0.70 -1.91 -3.43
CA THR A 61 1.83 -2.53 -4.12
C THR A 61 3.15 -2.22 -3.42
N LEU A 62 3.38 -0.97 -2.99
CA LEU A 62 4.56 -0.62 -2.20
C LEU A 62 4.62 -1.39 -0.89
N LEU A 63 3.49 -1.53 -0.20
CA LEU A 63 3.39 -2.33 1.01
C LEU A 63 3.73 -3.82 0.74
N GLY A 64 3.18 -4.42 -0.31
CA GLY A 64 3.48 -5.79 -0.72
C GLY A 64 4.95 -6.00 -1.12
N LEU A 65 5.54 -5.03 -1.86
CA LEU A 65 6.95 -5.06 -2.24
C LEU A 65 7.88 -4.95 -1.04
N SER A 66 7.50 -4.22 0.01
CA SER A 66 8.26 -4.16 1.25
C SER A 66 8.33 -5.52 1.95
N ALA A 67 7.21 -6.25 2.00
CA ALA A 67 7.15 -7.59 2.56
C ALA A 67 7.86 -8.63 1.67
N TYR A 68 7.82 -8.46 0.34
CA TYR A 68 8.52 -9.31 -0.61
C TYR A 68 10.02 -9.42 -0.31
N CYS A 69 10.69 -8.30 0.00
CA CYS A 69 12.11 -8.30 0.34
C CYS A 69 12.43 -9.20 1.54
N VAL A 70 11.62 -9.17 2.57
CA VAL A 70 11.83 -9.97 3.77
C VAL A 70 11.53 -11.44 3.51
N LEU A 71 10.47 -11.72 2.77
CA LEU A 71 10.08 -13.08 2.40
C LEU A 71 11.11 -13.78 1.50
N LEU A 72 11.90 -13.05 0.70
CA LEU A 72 13.02 -13.62 -0.08
C LEU A 72 14.06 -14.31 0.80
N THR A 73 14.22 -13.88 2.06
CA THR A 73 15.14 -14.52 3.02
C THR A 73 14.50 -15.66 3.81
N GLY A 74 13.31 -16.12 3.38
CA GLY A 74 12.56 -17.19 4.05
C GLY A 74 11.94 -16.75 5.40
N GLN A 75 11.93 -15.47 5.71
CA GLN A 75 11.37 -14.95 6.95
C GLN A 75 9.97 -14.38 6.77
N VAL A 76 9.03 -14.87 7.57
CA VAL A 76 7.69 -14.29 7.67
C VAL A 76 7.70 -13.22 8.76
N SER A 77 7.50 -11.94 8.37
CA SER A 77 7.50 -10.80 9.29
C SER A 77 6.27 -9.93 9.07
N LEU A 78 5.54 -9.68 10.14
CA LEU A 78 4.35 -8.80 10.18
C LEU A 78 4.71 -7.35 10.59
N ALA A 79 5.99 -7.02 10.71
CA ALA A 79 6.44 -5.68 11.09
C ALA A 79 6.17 -4.61 10.02
N GLN A 80 5.86 -4.98 8.79
CA GLN A 80 5.75 -4.07 7.65
C GLN A 80 4.67 -3.00 7.87
N ALA A 81 3.54 -3.35 8.51
CA ALA A 81 2.50 -2.39 8.87
C ALA A 81 3.02 -1.33 9.88
N GLY A 82 3.86 -1.73 10.83
CA GLY A 82 4.50 -0.80 11.77
C GLY A 82 5.46 0.15 11.07
N PHE A 83 6.30 -0.34 10.16
CA PHE A 83 7.19 0.52 9.36
C PHE A 83 6.39 1.46 8.45
N PHE A 84 5.32 0.98 7.87
CA PHE A 84 4.40 1.77 7.06
C PHE A 84 3.75 2.90 7.89
N ALA A 85 3.33 2.61 9.14
CA ALA A 85 2.82 3.61 10.07
C ALA A 85 3.87 4.69 10.38
N ILE A 86 5.10 4.30 10.76
CA ILE A 86 6.19 5.23 11.04
C ILE A 86 6.43 6.14 9.84
N GLY A 87 6.48 5.58 8.62
CA GLY A 87 6.65 6.34 7.39
C GLY A 87 5.53 7.35 7.16
N ALA A 88 4.28 6.95 7.37
CA ALA A 88 3.10 7.79 7.22
C ALA A 88 3.11 9.00 8.17
N TYR A 89 3.36 8.76 9.45
CA TYR A 89 3.41 9.83 10.45
C TYR A 89 4.62 10.75 10.27
N VAL A 90 5.81 10.20 10.01
CA VAL A 90 7.04 11.01 9.79
C VAL A 90 6.89 11.90 8.56
N ALA A 91 6.46 11.35 7.41
CA ALA A 91 6.26 12.15 6.20
C ALA A 91 5.17 13.20 6.39
N GLY A 92 4.04 12.84 7.02
CA GLY A 92 2.96 13.78 7.32
C GLY A 92 3.41 14.92 8.25
N MET A 93 4.16 14.61 9.31
CA MET A 93 4.70 15.65 10.21
C MET A 93 5.68 16.58 9.50
N LEU A 94 6.60 16.06 8.70
CA LEU A 94 7.59 16.88 7.98
C LEU A 94 6.94 17.81 6.97
N THR A 95 5.89 17.36 6.26
CA THR A 95 5.21 18.21 5.28
C THR A 95 4.28 19.23 5.92
N VAL A 96 3.57 18.88 6.99
CA VAL A 96 2.58 19.78 7.62
C VAL A 96 3.22 20.72 8.62
N LEU A 97 4.14 20.23 9.47
CA LEU A 97 4.75 21.03 10.55
C LEU A 97 6.02 21.73 10.10
N ALA A 98 6.91 21.03 9.38
CA ALA A 98 8.17 21.57 8.91
C ALA A 98 8.11 22.19 7.50
N GLN A 99 6.97 22.08 6.79
CA GLN A 99 6.75 22.61 5.44
C GLN A 99 7.81 22.14 4.42
N TRP A 100 8.30 20.91 4.58
CA TRP A 100 9.27 20.34 3.67
C TRP A 100 8.62 19.94 2.34
N PRO A 101 9.37 20.00 1.22
CA PRO A 101 8.87 19.48 -0.03
C PRO A 101 8.64 17.96 0.06
N LEU A 102 7.61 17.47 -0.61
CA LEU A 102 7.17 16.06 -0.53
C LEU A 102 8.30 15.05 -0.74
N ILE A 103 9.17 15.28 -1.74
CA ILE A 103 10.28 14.37 -2.06
C ILE A 103 11.26 14.27 -0.89
N ALA A 104 11.61 15.40 -0.25
CA ALA A 104 12.50 15.40 0.90
C ALA A 104 11.86 14.74 2.13
N ALA A 105 10.55 14.96 2.35
CA ALA A 105 9.80 14.31 3.43
C ALA A 105 9.70 12.78 3.22
N LEU A 106 9.49 12.31 1.99
CA LEU A 106 9.51 10.89 1.65
C LEU A 106 10.92 10.29 1.81
N GLY A 107 11.96 11.01 1.41
CA GLY A 107 13.34 10.59 1.63
C GLY A 107 13.68 10.46 3.11
N ALA A 108 13.29 11.44 3.92
CA ALA A 108 13.49 11.42 5.37
C ALA A 108 12.69 10.27 6.03
N SER A 109 11.44 10.05 5.63
CA SER A 109 10.63 8.93 6.13
C SER A 109 11.25 7.58 5.80
N ALA A 110 11.82 7.42 4.59
CA ALA A 110 12.53 6.23 4.17
C ALA A 110 13.78 5.97 5.03
N VAL A 111 14.56 7.02 5.33
CA VAL A 111 15.75 6.91 6.19
C VAL A 111 15.38 6.56 7.62
N VAL A 112 14.40 7.24 8.20
CA VAL A 112 13.94 6.98 9.58
C VAL A 112 13.40 5.56 9.72
N THR A 113 12.51 5.15 8.81
CA THR A 113 11.97 3.77 8.83
C THR A 113 13.01 2.72 8.57
N GLY A 114 13.97 2.97 7.66
CA GLY A 114 15.09 2.09 7.43
C GLY A 114 15.99 1.92 8.65
N ALA A 115 16.28 3.02 9.37
CA ALA A 115 17.05 3.00 10.61
C ALA A 115 16.34 2.21 11.72
N VAL A 116 15.02 2.43 11.88
CA VAL A 116 14.20 1.66 12.83
C VAL A 116 14.14 0.18 12.45
N ALA A 117 13.98 -0.13 11.16
CA ALA A 117 13.97 -1.51 10.67
C ALA A 117 15.33 -2.20 10.90
N CYS A 118 16.44 -1.50 10.71
CA CYS A 118 17.77 -1.99 11.02
C CYS A 118 17.93 -2.25 12.54
N ALA A 119 17.54 -1.27 13.37
CA ALA A 119 17.66 -1.37 14.84
C ALA A 119 16.85 -2.54 15.41
N ILE A 120 15.63 -2.76 14.91
CA ILE A 120 14.75 -3.83 15.35
C ILE A 120 15.14 -5.18 14.71
N GLY A 121 15.66 -5.15 13.49
CA GLY A 121 16.14 -6.34 12.81
C GLY A 121 17.15 -7.13 13.63
N PHE A 122 18.11 -6.49 14.27
CA PHE A 122 19.12 -7.17 15.08
C PHE A 122 18.54 -8.01 16.23
N PRO A 123 17.70 -7.51 17.12
CA PRO A 123 17.11 -8.32 18.19
C PRO A 123 16.04 -9.29 17.68
N ALA A 124 15.21 -8.89 16.72
CA ALA A 124 14.13 -9.74 16.19
C ALA A 124 14.67 -10.99 15.51
N LEU A 125 15.81 -10.90 14.81
CA LEU A 125 16.40 -12.02 14.08
C LEU A 125 17.17 -13.02 14.95
N ARG A 126 17.32 -12.76 16.25
CA ARG A 126 17.82 -13.76 17.20
C ARG A 126 16.76 -14.84 17.47
N VAL A 127 15.51 -14.54 17.16
CA VAL A 127 14.37 -15.45 17.35
C VAL A 127 14.02 -16.10 16.00
N LYS A 128 13.74 -17.40 16.00
CA LYS A 128 13.48 -18.17 14.77
C LYS A 128 12.02 -18.66 14.71
N GLY A 129 11.54 -18.88 13.48
CA GLY A 129 10.24 -19.52 13.23
C GLY A 129 9.06 -18.70 13.74
N LEU A 130 8.10 -19.36 14.39
CA LEU A 130 6.86 -18.73 14.85
C LEU A 130 7.08 -17.59 15.85
N MET A 131 8.11 -17.69 16.68
CA MET A 131 8.45 -16.65 17.67
C MET A 131 8.82 -15.32 16.99
N LEU A 132 9.44 -15.35 15.81
CA LEU A 132 9.74 -14.16 15.02
C LEU A 132 8.44 -13.48 14.56
N VAL A 133 7.46 -14.27 14.11
CA VAL A 133 6.15 -13.74 13.68
C VAL A 133 5.46 -13.03 14.84
N VAL A 134 5.43 -13.65 16.02
CA VAL A 134 4.82 -13.06 17.23
C VAL A 134 5.55 -11.76 17.62
N ALA A 135 6.89 -11.77 17.62
CA ALA A 135 7.69 -10.59 17.95
C ALA A 135 7.43 -9.42 16.98
N THR A 136 7.29 -9.72 15.69
CA THR A 136 7.04 -8.69 14.66
C THR A 136 5.61 -8.15 14.70
N VAL A 137 4.62 -8.97 15.06
CA VAL A 137 3.25 -8.49 15.37
C VAL A 137 3.27 -7.58 16.60
N ALA A 138 3.92 -8.02 17.68
CA ALA A 138 4.03 -7.23 18.90
C ALA A 138 4.69 -5.87 18.63
N PHE A 139 5.73 -5.83 17.79
CA PHE A 139 6.32 -4.56 17.34
C PHE A 139 5.31 -3.69 16.58
N GLY A 140 4.57 -4.25 15.61
CA GLY A 140 3.55 -3.51 14.86
C GLY A 140 2.48 -2.90 15.78
N GLU A 141 1.99 -3.68 16.75
CA GLU A 141 1.03 -3.21 17.75
C GLU A 141 1.64 -2.17 18.71
N ALA A 142 2.91 -2.32 19.10
CA ALA A 142 3.61 -1.32 19.91
C ALA A 142 3.70 0.02 19.18
N VAL A 143 4.03 0.02 17.89
CA VAL A 143 4.04 1.23 17.05
C VAL A 143 2.63 1.83 16.93
N ARG A 144 1.61 1.01 16.73
CA ARG A 144 0.20 1.45 16.68
C ARG A 144 -0.21 2.13 17.98
N LEU A 145 0.09 1.53 19.12
CA LEU A 145 -0.19 2.08 20.45
C LEU A 145 0.64 3.32 20.77
N PHE A 146 1.88 3.39 20.27
CA PHE A 146 2.69 4.60 20.37
C PHE A 146 1.99 5.78 19.70
N PHE A 147 1.52 5.63 18.45
CA PHE A 147 0.81 6.69 17.74
C PHE A 147 -0.58 6.97 18.32
N PHE A 148 -1.24 6.00 18.94
CA PHE A 148 -2.47 6.22 19.68
C PHE A 148 -2.29 7.18 20.87
N ASN A 149 -1.14 7.11 21.58
CA ASN A 149 -0.84 7.98 22.72
C ASN A 149 -0.05 9.23 22.33
N PHE A 150 0.46 9.31 21.10
CA PHE A 150 1.33 10.40 20.66
C PHE A 150 0.51 11.61 20.26
N THR A 151 0.68 12.71 21.03
CA THR A 151 0.03 13.99 20.75
C THR A 151 1.09 15.07 20.58
N TYR A 152 1.14 15.66 19.41
CA TYR A 152 2.04 16.79 19.12
C TYR A 152 1.30 17.76 18.20
N GLN A 153 0.84 18.89 18.75
CA GLN A 153 0.07 19.87 18.04
C GLN A 153 0.74 21.25 18.07
N ILE A 154 0.74 21.91 16.92
CA ILE A 154 1.13 23.32 16.79
C ILE A 154 -0.13 24.11 16.46
N GLN A 155 -0.35 25.22 17.20
CA GLN A 155 -1.42 26.15 16.88
C GLN A 155 -1.01 27.04 15.70
N ALA A 156 -1.71 26.88 14.58
CA ALA A 156 -1.60 27.76 13.42
C ALA A 156 -2.91 28.54 13.27
N GLY A 157 -2.99 29.70 13.90
CA GLY A 157 -4.24 30.49 14.01
C GLY A 157 -5.31 29.75 14.83
N ASN A 158 -6.50 29.52 14.24
CA ASN A 158 -7.60 28.81 14.89
C ASN A 158 -7.58 27.29 14.64
N LEU A 159 -6.57 26.78 13.95
CA LEU A 159 -6.44 25.36 13.65
C LEU A 159 -5.30 24.72 14.47
N HIS A 160 -5.60 23.56 15.04
CA HIS A 160 -4.58 22.69 15.63
C HIS A 160 -4.06 21.72 14.56
N LEU A 161 -2.79 21.88 14.16
CA LEU A 161 -2.13 21.04 13.17
C LEU A 161 -1.19 20.05 13.86
N GLY A 162 -1.29 18.78 13.49
CA GLY A 162 -0.42 17.72 14.01
C GLY A 162 -1.18 16.48 14.46
N PRO A 163 -0.45 15.41 14.83
CA PRO A 163 -1.04 14.18 15.34
C PRO A 163 -1.71 14.42 16.70
N HIS A 164 -2.95 13.93 16.86
CA HIS A 164 -3.77 14.04 18.07
C HIS A 164 -4.17 12.66 18.59
N GLY A 165 -3.22 11.80 18.87
CA GLY A 165 -3.45 10.52 19.51
C GLY A 165 -4.60 9.72 18.87
N ALA A 166 -5.67 9.49 19.67
CA ALA A 166 -6.84 8.72 19.25
C ALA A 166 -7.59 9.30 18.03
N GLU A 167 -7.59 10.61 17.86
CA GLU A 167 -8.24 11.26 16.70
C GLU A 167 -7.44 11.18 15.40
N GLY A 168 -6.22 10.64 15.46
CA GLY A 168 -5.33 10.52 14.33
C GLY A 168 -4.66 11.84 13.93
N PHE A 169 -4.11 11.88 12.74
CA PHE A 169 -3.50 13.05 12.14
C PHE A 169 -4.32 13.49 10.93
N ARG A 170 -4.98 14.61 11.06
CA ARG A 170 -5.87 15.19 10.04
C ARG A 170 -5.17 16.32 9.31
N GLN A 171 -5.72 16.70 8.13
CA GLN A 171 -5.31 17.88 7.36
C GLN A 171 -3.93 17.76 6.68
N ILE A 172 -3.53 16.58 6.25
CA ILE A 172 -2.37 16.37 5.39
C ILE A 172 -2.76 16.75 3.95
N ARG A 173 -2.94 18.06 3.67
CA ARG A 173 -3.49 18.56 2.40
C ARG A 173 -2.41 19.03 1.42
N TYR A 174 -1.28 18.35 1.35
CA TYR A 174 -0.18 18.77 0.47
C TYR A 174 -0.57 18.81 -1.02
N PHE A 175 -1.21 17.76 -1.55
CA PHE A 175 -1.61 17.70 -2.96
C PHE A 175 -2.65 18.77 -3.33
N PRO A 176 -3.78 18.95 -2.60
CA PRO A 176 -4.74 19.99 -2.91
C PRO A 176 -4.17 21.40 -2.76
N GLN A 177 -3.29 21.65 -1.79
CA GLN A 177 -2.67 22.98 -1.57
C GLN A 177 -1.73 23.37 -2.72
N ASN A 178 -1.06 22.41 -3.35
CA ASN A 178 -0.18 22.64 -4.48
C ASN A 178 -0.89 22.52 -5.84
N GLY A 179 -2.22 22.41 -5.87
CA GLY A 179 -3.01 22.37 -7.11
C GLY A 179 -2.83 21.09 -7.93
N TRP A 180 -2.41 19.97 -7.31
CA TRP A 180 -2.26 18.70 -8.02
C TRP A 180 -3.63 18.11 -8.36
N SER A 181 -3.80 17.69 -9.60
CA SER A 181 -5.01 16.98 -10.00
C SER A 181 -4.96 15.52 -9.52
N THR A 182 -6.12 14.85 -9.43
CA THR A 182 -6.22 13.42 -9.08
C THR A 182 -5.36 12.56 -10.01
N PHE A 183 -5.25 12.97 -11.28
CA PHE A 183 -4.43 12.28 -12.27
C PHE A 183 -2.92 12.43 -12.01
N ASP A 184 -2.46 13.63 -11.60
CA ASP A 184 -1.04 13.87 -11.28
C ASP A 184 -0.61 13.06 -10.06
N VAL A 185 -1.47 12.95 -9.06
CA VAL A 185 -1.22 12.12 -7.87
C VAL A 185 -1.13 10.64 -8.25
N MET A 186 -2.02 10.16 -9.12
CA MET A 186 -1.96 8.80 -9.65
C MET A 186 -0.64 8.55 -10.38
N LEU A 187 -0.26 9.44 -11.28
CA LEU A 187 0.99 9.33 -12.04
C LEU A 187 2.21 9.27 -11.10
N PHE A 188 2.25 10.15 -10.10
CA PHE A 188 3.31 10.19 -9.10
C PHE A 188 3.43 8.86 -8.34
N ILE A 189 2.32 8.31 -7.84
CA ILE A 189 2.31 7.02 -7.13
C ILE A 189 2.88 5.92 -8.03
N TRP A 190 2.42 5.82 -9.27
CA TRP A 190 2.86 4.78 -10.20
C TRP A 190 4.31 4.93 -10.65
N VAL A 191 4.83 6.16 -10.77
CA VAL A 191 6.26 6.41 -11.01
C VAL A 191 7.09 5.88 -9.84
N VAL A 192 6.68 6.14 -8.59
CA VAL A 192 7.38 5.61 -7.40
C VAL A 192 7.30 4.08 -7.36
N VAL A 193 6.13 3.50 -7.63
CA VAL A 193 5.97 2.04 -7.73
C VAL A 193 6.92 1.46 -8.78
N ALA A 194 6.96 2.06 -9.97
CA ALA A 194 7.83 1.60 -11.06
C ALA A 194 9.32 1.69 -10.68
N LEU A 195 9.74 2.76 -10.01
CA LEU A 195 11.12 2.92 -9.51
C LEU A 195 11.48 1.86 -8.47
N VAL A 196 10.60 1.62 -7.51
CA VAL A 196 10.81 0.58 -6.48
C VAL A 196 10.83 -0.81 -7.12
N MET A 197 9.91 -1.11 -8.03
CA MET A 197 9.88 -2.39 -8.76
C MET A 197 11.15 -2.58 -9.60
N ALA A 198 11.60 -1.56 -10.32
CA ALA A 198 12.84 -1.61 -11.09
C ALA A 198 14.06 -1.83 -10.20
N GLY A 199 14.12 -1.16 -9.05
CA GLY A 199 15.16 -1.33 -8.04
C GLY A 199 15.19 -2.75 -7.48
N LEU A 200 14.02 -3.32 -7.13
CA LEU A 200 13.91 -4.70 -6.65
C LEU A 200 14.22 -5.73 -7.72
N TRP A 201 13.78 -5.50 -8.95
CA TRP A 201 14.09 -6.37 -10.06
C TRP A 201 15.60 -6.39 -10.36
N TRP A 202 16.27 -5.22 -10.29
CA TRP A 202 17.71 -5.12 -10.39
C TRP A 202 18.43 -5.80 -9.21
N LEU A 203 17.95 -5.59 -7.98
CA LEU A 203 18.43 -6.24 -6.77
C LEU A 203 18.33 -7.78 -6.91
N ASP A 204 17.21 -8.28 -7.38
CA ASP A 204 16.93 -9.71 -7.55
C ASP A 204 17.86 -10.39 -8.55
N ARG A 205 18.28 -9.66 -9.59
CA ARG A 205 19.28 -10.14 -10.58
C ARG A 205 20.73 -9.94 -10.16
N SER A 206 20.97 -9.18 -9.08
CA SER A 206 22.32 -8.92 -8.57
C SER A 206 22.82 -10.07 -7.71
N ARG A 207 24.14 -10.03 -7.38
CA ARG A 207 24.74 -10.97 -6.42
C ARG A 207 24.05 -10.93 -5.06
N VAL A 208 23.54 -9.77 -4.65
CA VAL A 208 22.82 -9.60 -3.38
C VAL A 208 21.50 -10.38 -3.39
N GLY A 209 20.73 -10.31 -4.48
CA GLY A 209 19.50 -11.08 -4.64
C GLY A 209 19.74 -12.59 -4.60
N THR A 210 20.81 -13.07 -5.24
CA THR A 210 21.20 -14.49 -5.18
C THR A 210 21.50 -14.92 -3.75
N VAL A 211 22.22 -14.09 -2.97
CA VAL A 211 22.53 -14.37 -1.56
C VAL A 211 21.25 -14.35 -0.69
N LEU A 212 20.33 -13.40 -0.93
CA LEU A 212 19.04 -13.33 -0.22
C LEU A 212 18.24 -14.63 -0.42
N ARG A 213 18.15 -15.13 -1.65
CA ARG A 213 17.45 -16.38 -1.99
C ARG A 213 18.14 -17.61 -1.43
N ALA A 214 19.47 -17.67 -1.50
CA ALA A 214 20.26 -18.78 -0.94
C ALA A 214 20.01 -18.92 0.58
N VAL A 215 19.97 -17.81 1.32
CA VAL A 215 19.62 -17.81 2.74
C VAL A 215 18.17 -18.22 2.98
N GLY A 216 17.25 -17.87 2.06
CA GLY A 216 15.84 -18.24 2.13
C GLY A 216 15.59 -19.72 1.85
N GLU A 217 16.38 -20.36 1.00
CA GLU A 217 16.25 -21.79 0.65
C GLU A 217 16.84 -22.68 1.75
N ASP A 218 18.08 -22.43 2.17
CA ASP A 218 18.71 -23.17 3.26
C ASP A 218 19.70 -22.29 4.04
N GLU A 219 19.30 -21.92 5.25
CA GLU A 219 20.10 -21.09 6.15
C GLU A 219 21.40 -21.78 6.58
N LEU A 220 21.37 -23.11 6.81
CA LEU A 220 22.55 -23.87 7.26
C LEU A 220 23.55 -24.01 6.12
N ALA A 221 23.11 -24.31 4.92
CA ALA A 221 23.96 -24.38 3.75
C ALA A 221 24.62 -23.02 3.42
N ALA A 222 23.87 -21.93 3.56
CA ALA A 222 24.41 -20.58 3.39
C ALA A 222 25.49 -20.25 4.44
N GLN A 223 25.25 -20.60 5.72
CA GLN A 223 26.25 -20.44 6.78
C GLN A 223 27.53 -21.26 6.55
N SER A 224 27.38 -22.48 6.12
CA SER A 224 28.53 -23.35 5.81
C SER A 224 29.38 -22.83 4.64
N SER A 225 28.75 -22.06 3.74
CA SER A 225 29.44 -21.37 2.64
C SER A 225 30.06 -20.02 3.06
N GLY A 226 30.07 -19.69 4.36
CA GLY A 226 30.67 -18.47 4.91
C GLY A 226 29.80 -17.20 4.82
N ILE A 227 28.50 -17.33 4.47
CA ILE A 227 27.58 -16.20 4.41
C ILE A 227 27.09 -15.86 5.82
N ASN A 228 27.23 -14.60 6.22
CA ASN A 228 26.65 -14.11 7.47
C ASN A 228 25.14 -13.88 7.30
N THR A 229 24.34 -14.90 7.64
CA THR A 229 22.89 -14.89 7.45
C THR A 229 22.20 -13.79 8.26
N THR A 230 22.72 -13.40 9.44
CA THR A 230 22.17 -12.32 10.23
C THR A 230 22.24 -10.97 9.50
N VAL A 231 23.40 -10.65 8.92
CA VAL A 231 23.56 -9.40 8.15
C VAL A 231 22.64 -9.38 6.92
N VAL A 232 22.54 -10.51 6.22
CA VAL A 232 21.66 -10.64 5.04
C VAL A 232 20.20 -10.43 5.41
N LYS A 233 19.74 -11.03 6.48
CA LYS A 233 18.35 -10.88 6.97
C LYS A 233 18.06 -9.47 7.45
N VAL A 234 18.99 -8.85 8.22
CA VAL A 234 18.83 -7.44 8.66
C VAL A 234 18.80 -6.50 7.45
N SER A 235 19.66 -6.72 6.44
CA SER A 235 19.65 -5.89 5.23
C SER A 235 18.34 -6.00 4.46
N ALA A 236 17.78 -7.21 4.34
CA ALA A 236 16.46 -7.42 3.71
C ALA A 236 15.34 -6.69 4.46
N MET A 237 15.36 -6.77 5.80
CA MET A 237 14.38 -6.07 6.65
C MET A 237 14.53 -4.55 6.56
N THR A 238 15.76 -4.05 6.47
CA THR A 238 16.05 -2.62 6.27
C THR A 238 15.56 -2.12 4.93
N ILE A 239 15.83 -2.84 3.83
CA ILE A 239 15.32 -2.49 2.50
C ILE A 239 13.78 -2.51 2.49
N GLY A 240 13.18 -3.56 3.08
CA GLY A 240 11.72 -3.62 3.25
C GLY A 240 11.19 -2.43 4.05
N GLY A 241 11.86 -2.05 5.15
CA GLY A 241 11.49 -0.89 5.97
C GLY A 241 11.56 0.44 5.20
N VAL A 242 12.60 0.64 4.38
CA VAL A 242 12.73 1.83 3.50
C VAL A 242 11.55 1.90 2.53
N ILE A 243 11.20 0.80 1.87
CA ILE A 243 10.09 0.75 0.92
C ILE A 243 8.75 1.00 1.65
N ALA A 244 8.57 0.39 2.83
CA ALA A 244 7.39 0.61 3.66
C ALA A 244 7.27 2.08 4.09
N GLY A 245 8.40 2.74 4.43
CA GLY A 245 8.44 4.15 4.79
C GLY A 245 7.99 5.07 3.66
N ILE A 246 8.46 4.82 2.43
CA ILE A 246 8.03 5.57 1.25
C ILE A 246 6.53 5.33 1.00
N GLY A 247 6.08 4.06 1.02
CA GLY A 247 4.69 3.70 0.81
C GLY A 247 3.75 4.34 1.84
N GLY A 248 4.15 4.31 3.14
CA GLY A 248 3.40 4.95 4.21
C GLY A 248 3.32 6.47 4.06
N GLY A 249 4.42 7.13 3.70
CA GLY A 249 4.44 8.55 3.42
C GLY A 249 3.49 8.95 2.29
N ILE A 250 3.47 8.19 1.19
CA ILE A 250 2.53 8.41 0.08
C ILE A 250 1.09 8.16 0.53
N PHE A 251 0.85 7.09 1.30
CA PHE A 251 -0.47 6.79 1.87
C PHE A 251 -1.04 7.95 2.68
N ALA A 252 -0.21 8.56 3.55
CA ALA A 252 -0.62 9.69 4.39
C ALA A 252 -1.09 10.90 3.55
N HIS A 253 -0.38 11.21 2.46
CA HIS A 253 -0.72 12.33 1.58
C HIS A 253 -1.92 12.01 0.67
N TYR A 254 -2.07 10.76 0.27
CA TYR A 254 -3.21 10.30 -0.51
C TYR A 254 -4.51 10.33 0.29
N THR A 255 -4.51 9.76 1.50
CA THR A 255 -5.70 9.69 2.35
C THR A 255 -6.04 11.01 3.04
N THR A 256 -5.09 11.97 3.10
CA THR A 256 -5.20 13.26 3.80
C THR A 256 -5.49 13.17 5.30
N HIS A 257 -5.80 11.98 5.80
CA HIS A 257 -6.11 11.66 7.18
C HIS A 257 -5.61 10.25 7.51
N ILE A 258 -4.82 10.13 8.57
CA ILE A 258 -4.30 8.86 9.04
C ILE A 258 -4.70 8.62 10.49
N GLU A 259 -5.15 7.41 10.77
CA GLU A 259 -5.49 6.93 12.11
C GLU A 259 -4.63 5.74 12.48
N HIS A 260 -4.28 5.64 13.75
CA HIS A 260 -3.54 4.49 14.30
C HIS A 260 -4.23 3.15 14.00
N ALA A 261 -5.57 3.12 13.96
CA ALA A 261 -6.36 1.92 13.70
C ALA A 261 -6.13 1.31 12.30
N GLN A 262 -5.74 2.12 11.32
CA GLN A 262 -5.48 1.67 9.95
C GLN A 262 -4.22 0.79 9.84
N PHE A 263 -3.28 0.92 10.78
CA PHE A 263 -1.98 0.24 10.77
C PHE A 263 -1.93 -1.02 11.66
N GLY A 264 -3.07 -1.64 11.90
CA GLY A 264 -3.19 -2.84 12.72
C GLY A 264 -2.79 -4.15 12.01
N VAL A 265 -3.03 -5.27 12.69
CA VAL A 265 -2.69 -6.64 12.23
C VAL A 265 -3.31 -6.96 10.86
N VAL A 266 -4.48 -6.41 10.56
CA VAL A 266 -5.15 -6.63 9.27
C VAL A 266 -4.30 -6.11 8.10
N LEU A 267 -3.74 -4.90 8.20
CA LEU A 267 -2.84 -4.35 7.20
C LEU A 267 -1.55 -5.17 7.08
N ALA A 268 -1.00 -5.65 8.21
CA ALA A 268 0.16 -6.52 8.24
C ALA A 268 -0.10 -7.86 7.52
N THR A 269 -1.30 -8.42 7.69
CA THR A 269 -1.71 -9.64 6.99
C THR A 269 -1.83 -9.42 5.48
N PHE A 270 -2.40 -8.29 5.05
CA PHE A 270 -2.40 -7.92 3.63
C PHE A 270 -0.98 -7.80 3.07
N ALA A 271 -0.06 -7.15 3.81
CA ALA A 271 1.32 -6.98 3.37
C ALA A 271 2.01 -8.31 3.01
N ILE A 272 1.80 -9.35 3.82
CA ILE A 272 2.37 -10.68 3.58
C ILE A 272 1.58 -11.45 2.52
N ALA A 273 0.26 -11.31 2.49
CA ALA A 273 -0.60 -12.03 1.55
C ALA A 273 -0.26 -11.71 0.09
N TYR A 274 0.10 -10.45 -0.23
CA TYR A 274 0.42 -10.03 -1.59
C TYR A 274 1.56 -10.81 -2.21
N PRO A 275 2.77 -10.87 -1.62
CA PRO A 275 3.87 -11.63 -2.20
C PRO A 275 3.68 -13.15 -2.11
N ILE A 276 2.99 -13.67 -1.10
CA ILE A 276 2.69 -15.11 -1.01
C ILE A 276 1.76 -15.54 -2.14
N LEU A 277 0.67 -14.81 -2.36
CA LEU A 277 -0.27 -15.09 -3.46
C LEU A 277 0.37 -14.82 -4.83
N GLY A 278 1.17 -13.76 -4.95
CA GLY A 278 1.86 -13.41 -6.18
C GLY A 278 2.94 -14.41 -6.59
N GLY A 279 3.55 -15.07 -5.61
CA GLY A 279 4.70 -15.93 -5.77
C GLY A 279 6.03 -15.18 -5.62
N LEU A 280 6.98 -15.80 -4.89
CA LEU A 280 8.29 -15.20 -4.58
C LEU A 280 9.29 -15.27 -5.72
N SER A 281 8.95 -15.92 -6.83
CA SER A 281 9.82 -16.05 -7.99
C SER A 281 10.03 -14.76 -8.76
N ASN A 282 9.09 -13.81 -8.69
CA ASN A 282 9.15 -12.55 -9.45
C ASN A 282 8.46 -11.40 -8.72
N VAL A 283 9.08 -10.22 -8.81
CA VAL A 283 8.53 -8.94 -8.28
C VAL A 283 7.15 -8.61 -8.88
N PHE A 284 6.94 -8.93 -10.17
CA PHE A 284 5.68 -8.69 -10.88
C PHE A 284 4.51 -9.53 -10.33
N GLY A 285 4.80 -10.68 -9.69
CA GLY A 285 3.79 -11.49 -9.03
C GLY A 285 3.08 -10.74 -7.92
N THR A 286 3.82 -10.00 -7.12
CA THR A 286 3.26 -9.17 -6.04
C THR A 286 2.30 -8.11 -6.58
N LEU A 287 2.64 -7.43 -7.69
CA LEU A 287 1.77 -6.45 -8.34
C LEU A 287 0.44 -7.08 -8.78
N LEU A 288 0.50 -8.24 -9.45
CA LEU A 288 -0.71 -8.95 -9.90
C LEU A 288 -1.57 -9.41 -8.73
N ALA A 289 -0.95 -9.89 -7.65
CA ALA A 289 -1.68 -10.26 -6.45
C ALA A 289 -2.39 -9.06 -5.79
N VAL A 290 -1.74 -7.89 -5.75
CA VAL A 290 -2.36 -6.67 -5.24
C VAL A 290 -3.55 -6.24 -6.11
N ILE A 291 -3.40 -6.23 -7.44
CA ILE A 291 -4.49 -5.90 -8.36
C ILE A 291 -5.67 -6.87 -8.15
N PHE A 292 -5.39 -8.16 -8.00
CA PHE A 292 -6.42 -9.16 -7.78
C PHE A 292 -7.13 -8.99 -6.43
N ILE A 293 -6.38 -8.82 -5.34
CA ILE A 293 -6.95 -8.70 -4.00
C ILE A 293 -7.64 -7.34 -3.84
N GLN A 294 -6.96 -6.26 -4.14
CA GLN A 294 -7.47 -4.90 -3.90
C GLN A 294 -8.54 -4.52 -4.92
N GLY A 295 -8.31 -4.80 -6.20
CA GLY A 295 -9.26 -4.44 -7.26
C GLY A 295 -10.47 -5.37 -7.31
N PHE A 296 -10.25 -6.68 -7.33
CA PHE A 296 -11.34 -7.63 -7.49
C PHE A 296 -11.98 -8.02 -6.17
N LEU A 297 -11.20 -8.41 -5.16
CA LEU A 297 -11.75 -8.96 -3.93
C LEU A 297 -12.30 -7.87 -3.01
N ILE A 298 -11.53 -6.81 -2.75
CA ILE A 298 -11.93 -5.78 -1.80
C ILE A 298 -12.98 -4.86 -2.41
N GLU A 299 -12.79 -4.39 -3.62
CA GLU A 299 -13.71 -3.47 -4.26
C GLU A 299 -14.88 -4.19 -4.94
N GLY A 300 -14.63 -5.30 -5.62
CA GLY A 300 -15.69 -6.10 -6.28
C GLY A 300 -16.68 -6.72 -5.30
N LEU A 301 -16.26 -7.05 -4.08
CA LEU A 301 -17.11 -7.61 -3.02
C LEU A 301 -17.53 -6.58 -1.97
N ARG A 302 -17.43 -5.30 -2.27
CA ARG A 302 -17.80 -4.20 -1.36
C ARG A 302 -19.24 -4.27 -0.86
N PHE A 303 -20.14 -4.84 -1.66
CA PHE A 303 -21.55 -5.02 -1.29
C PHE A 303 -21.77 -6.04 -0.17
N MET A 304 -20.78 -6.91 0.13
CA MET A 304 -20.90 -7.97 1.15
C MET A 304 -20.49 -7.53 2.56
N GLY A 305 -20.06 -6.28 2.77
CA GLY A 305 -19.70 -5.76 4.10
C GLY A 305 -18.62 -6.57 4.80
N ASP A 306 -18.87 -7.02 6.03
CA ASP A 306 -17.88 -7.72 6.88
C ASP A 306 -17.49 -9.12 6.35
N TRP A 307 -18.33 -9.76 5.54
CA TRP A 307 -18.04 -11.04 4.89
C TRP A 307 -16.81 -10.99 3.98
N ARG A 308 -16.46 -9.79 3.51
CA ARG A 308 -15.26 -9.54 2.70
C ARG A 308 -13.98 -10.03 3.36
N ASN A 309 -13.80 -9.79 4.68
CA ASN A 309 -12.62 -10.21 5.42
C ASN A 309 -12.56 -11.74 5.56
N LEU A 310 -13.70 -12.39 5.72
CA LEU A 310 -13.81 -13.85 5.76
C LEU A 310 -13.45 -14.46 4.40
N LEU A 311 -13.97 -13.90 3.32
CA LEU A 311 -13.65 -14.34 1.96
C LEU A 311 -12.16 -14.14 1.63
N PHE A 312 -11.57 -13.02 2.08
CA PHE A 312 -10.14 -12.78 1.94
C PHE A 312 -9.31 -13.86 2.65
N GLY A 313 -9.61 -14.14 3.92
CA GLY A 313 -8.94 -15.23 4.67
C GLY A 313 -9.10 -16.60 4.00
N GLY A 314 -10.32 -16.93 3.58
CA GLY A 314 -10.63 -18.17 2.87
C GLY A 314 -9.88 -18.28 1.54
N LEU A 315 -9.78 -17.19 0.79
CA LEU A 315 -9.05 -17.14 -0.47
C LEU A 315 -7.53 -17.38 -0.28
N ILE A 316 -6.94 -16.80 0.77
CA ILE A 316 -5.52 -17.04 1.09
C ILE A 316 -5.31 -18.54 1.35
N VAL A 317 -6.13 -19.14 2.21
CA VAL A 317 -6.03 -20.58 2.53
C VAL A 317 -6.22 -21.43 1.28
N LEU A 318 -7.21 -21.11 0.45
CA LEU A 318 -7.48 -21.82 -0.79
C LEU A 318 -6.31 -21.70 -1.78
N ALA A 319 -5.76 -20.50 -1.95
CA ALA A 319 -4.66 -20.25 -2.85
C ALA A 319 -3.38 -21.00 -2.41
N MET A 320 -3.08 -21.00 -1.11
CA MET A 320 -1.95 -21.76 -0.56
C MET A 320 -2.13 -23.27 -0.72
N ASN A 321 -3.36 -23.77 -0.67
CA ASN A 321 -3.66 -25.18 -0.83
C ASN A 321 -3.59 -25.62 -2.31
N ILE A 322 -4.12 -24.81 -3.24
CA ILE A 322 -4.17 -25.14 -4.67
C ILE A 322 -2.83 -24.87 -5.37
N ARG A 323 -2.15 -23.75 -5.02
CA ARG A 323 -0.88 -23.34 -5.64
C ARG A 323 0.11 -22.83 -4.59
N PRO A 324 0.83 -23.71 -3.90
CA PRO A 324 1.79 -23.33 -2.87
C PRO A 324 2.98 -22.50 -3.40
N ARG A 325 3.19 -22.46 -4.74
CA ARG A 325 4.25 -21.67 -5.40
C ARG A 325 3.77 -20.29 -5.89
N GLY A 326 2.52 -19.90 -5.62
CA GLY A 326 1.94 -18.63 -6.02
C GLY A 326 1.31 -18.63 -7.42
N LEU A 327 0.65 -17.50 -7.77
CA LEU A 327 -0.07 -17.34 -9.05
C LEU A 327 0.87 -17.31 -10.26
N LEU A 328 2.06 -16.68 -10.12
CA LEU A 328 3.10 -16.62 -11.15
C LEU A 328 4.27 -17.52 -10.80
N ASP A 329 4.11 -18.81 -11.03
CA ASP A 329 5.24 -19.75 -11.01
C ASP A 329 6.13 -19.57 -12.25
N ALA A 330 7.42 -19.92 -12.12
CA ALA A 330 8.40 -19.90 -13.23
C ALA A 330 7.88 -20.67 -14.47
N GLY A 331 7.10 -21.73 -14.28
CA GLY A 331 6.45 -22.48 -15.35
C GLY A 331 5.34 -21.71 -16.07
N ALA A 332 4.54 -20.91 -15.34
CA ALA A 332 3.50 -20.06 -15.94
C ALA A 332 4.12 -18.93 -16.78
N MET A 333 5.25 -18.36 -16.33
CA MET A 333 5.95 -17.31 -17.05
C MET A 333 6.62 -17.84 -18.33
N GLN A 334 7.16 -19.05 -18.30
CA GLN A 334 7.69 -19.71 -19.51
C GLN A 334 6.58 -20.06 -20.50
N ALA A 335 5.38 -20.45 -20.02
CA ALA A 335 4.22 -20.67 -20.88
C ALA A 335 3.73 -19.37 -21.52
N LEU A 336 3.65 -18.26 -20.74
CA LEU A 336 3.30 -16.95 -21.26
C LEU A 336 4.34 -16.43 -22.28
N SER A 337 5.63 -16.56 -21.98
CA SER A 337 6.69 -16.16 -22.90
C SER A 337 6.63 -16.96 -24.22
N ARG A 338 6.35 -18.27 -24.15
CA ARG A 338 6.15 -19.10 -25.34
C ARG A 338 4.94 -18.67 -26.17
N LEU A 339 3.85 -18.27 -25.53
CA LEU A 339 2.66 -17.76 -26.23
C LEU A 339 2.93 -16.41 -26.92
N PHE A 340 3.69 -15.51 -26.28
CA PHE A 340 4.04 -14.22 -26.85
C PHE A 340 5.10 -14.31 -27.96
N PHE A 341 6.10 -15.20 -27.82
CA PHE A 341 7.14 -15.36 -28.83
C PHE A 341 6.71 -16.25 -30.00
N SER A 342 5.86 -17.26 -29.75
CA SER A 342 5.28 -18.11 -30.83
C SER A 342 4.42 -17.32 -31.82
N ASN A 343 3.82 -16.21 -31.40
CA ASN A 343 3.01 -15.38 -32.29
C ASN A 343 3.86 -14.49 -33.21
N LYS A 344 5.16 -14.32 -32.92
CA LYS A 344 6.08 -13.51 -33.72
C LYS A 344 6.70 -14.30 -34.87
N GLU A 345 6.80 -15.63 -34.75
CA GLU A 345 7.28 -16.50 -35.84
C GLU A 345 6.20 -16.83 -36.87
N ARG A 346 4.91 -16.74 -36.52
CA ARG A 346 3.81 -16.93 -37.48
C ARG A 346 3.45 -15.70 -38.31
N SER A 347 3.97 -14.53 -37.93
CA SER A 347 3.73 -13.26 -38.67
C SER A 347 4.85 -12.91 -39.64
N GLY A 348 5.85 -13.76 -39.79
CA GLY A 348 7.02 -13.54 -40.65
C GLY A 348 7.24 -14.64 -41.71
N ALA A 349 6.22 -15.47 -42.00
CA ALA A 349 6.25 -16.46 -43.07
C ALA A 349 5.19 -16.15 -44.14
#